data_cc956a048c5ed7b390a108c08ecbe0f5
#
_entry.id   cc956a048c5ed7b390a108c08ecbe0f5
#
_cell.length_a   1.000
_cell.length_b   1.000
_cell.length_c   1.000
_cell.angle_alpha   90.00
_cell.angle_beta   90.00
_cell.angle_gamma   90.00
#
_symmetry.space_group_name_H-M   'P 1'
#
loop_
_entity.id
_entity.type
_entity.pdbx_description
1 polymer ?
#
loop_
_entity_poly.entity_id
_entity_poly.type
_entity_poly.pdbx_seq_one_letter_code
_entity_poly.pdbx_strand_id
1 'polypeptide(L)'
;MAVVATGPAQDIQRWSCRSLAALLVSVLAMIAPVDAAEITLIHMGDVHGHLMPRPAVRGETTAKTEGGLARMYTRISEIRAQRGRGKTLLLNTGDTIQGSAEALFTRGQALVDVLNRFKIDAYAPGNWDWVYGVDRTLELFVGPSPKAPWHALAANVYFDGEPYADRKDTRVLPPYLIRDIGGVKIGILGFTTDRGPQVVGRAVSKGIRFTKGDAELKEFVAVLREQEKVALVVMLSELGLSNNIRLAEAVPGVDVILSSDMHEITREPVITSTKTLIAEVGQDGQVLGELNLNVDAGRIANWKWTLHHIDDRIRPDAGITKLIAEIRKPFLSGAGFKQQVNPFNGTMLTRPIDTVVGRTSVALHRMNFANQEPAAVIEGTSHIFLTDAFRREAAADVAAIRGFRYGTVVRPGPIRLEDLYHFIPIGPLVAKGTIKGRVIKTQIENSVDGSLNPDVSKWTGGWLFNFSGLRADIDPYAKAGERATNVLIMDRRSNQWKPIDSEADYTYASYYYTRDPDLINTVPAQAITVVKDKDGRDLDAVEVVARYLASLPKRMTSPRTGRLKLIKPVPAASFGSPEIQPWRGAIQSEPKPRETGAEALPVRRPQRAN
;
A
#
# COMPACT_ATOMS: atom_id res chain seq x y z
N MET A 1 -44.78 51.30 84.00
CA MET A 1 -45.96 51.35 83.12
C MET A 1 -45.63 50.56 81.82
N ALA A 2 -46.27 49.45 81.72
CA ALA A 2 -46.10 48.52 80.57
C ALA A 2 -46.97 48.90 79.43
N VAL A 3 -46.46 48.76 78.21
CA VAL A 3 -47.35 48.55 77.04
C VAL A 3 -46.76 47.45 76.19
N VAL A 4 -47.50 46.38 76.13
CA VAL A 4 -47.32 45.21 75.29
C VAL A 4 -47.85 45.52 73.90
N ALA A 5 -47.13 45.24 72.85
CA ALA A 5 -47.62 45.21 71.47
C ALA A 5 -47.35 43.86 70.84
N THR A 6 -48.43 43.12 70.64
CA THR A 6 -48.53 41.90 69.86
C THR A 6 -48.58 42.24 68.38
N GLY A 7 -47.70 41.61 67.59
CA GLY A 7 -47.70 41.63 66.10
C GLY A 7 -47.77 40.19 65.59
N PRO A 8 -48.43 39.94 64.45
CA PRO A 8 -48.84 38.59 64.07
C PRO A 8 -47.73 37.77 63.37
N ALA A 9 -47.53 36.60 63.89
CA ALA A 9 -46.81 35.52 63.23
C ALA A 9 -47.76 34.77 62.30
N GLN A 10 -47.68 35.00 60.99
CA GLN A 10 -48.23 34.11 59.92
C GLN A 10 -47.95 34.77 58.58
N ASP A 11 -46.76 34.44 57.95
CA ASP A 11 -46.59 34.52 56.46
C ASP A 11 -45.19 34.04 55.97
N ILE A 12 -44.42 33.30 56.74
CA ILE A 12 -43.09 32.85 56.32
C ILE A 12 -43.04 31.38 55.76
N GLN A 13 -44.17 30.64 55.72
CA GLN A 13 -44.14 29.22 55.32
C GLN A 13 -44.64 28.92 53.91
N ARG A 14 -44.94 29.87 53.05
CA ARG A 14 -45.42 29.63 51.67
C ARG A 14 -44.50 29.95 50.53
N TRP A 15 -43.31 30.49 50.79
CA TRP A 15 -42.34 30.90 49.72
C TRP A 15 -41.20 29.91 49.49
N SER A 16 -40.93 28.97 50.38
CA SER A 16 -39.80 28.06 50.28
C SER A 16 -40.03 26.83 49.36
N CYS A 17 -41.30 26.43 49.15
CA CYS A 17 -41.55 25.24 48.30
C CYS A 17 -41.69 25.54 46.81
N ARG A 18 -42.01 26.76 46.38
CA ARG A 18 -42.10 27.10 44.97
C ARG A 18 -40.76 27.44 44.35
N SER A 19 -39.82 28.00 45.10
CA SER A 19 -38.50 28.36 44.62
C SER A 19 -37.55 27.15 44.48
N LEU A 20 -37.69 26.14 45.37
CA LEU A 20 -36.92 24.90 45.25
C LEU A 20 -37.40 24.03 44.06
N ALA A 21 -38.71 23.97 43.79
CA ALA A 21 -39.25 23.23 42.67
C ALA A 21 -38.87 23.88 41.30
N ALA A 22 -38.79 25.21 41.22
CA ALA A 22 -38.34 25.91 40.04
C ALA A 22 -36.82 25.74 39.78
N LEU A 23 -35.99 25.68 40.83
CA LEU A 23 -34.54 25.42 40.70
C LEU A 23 -34.25 23.96 40.35
N LEU A 24 -35.00 22.97 40.84
CA LEU A 24 -34.86 21.55 40.45
C LEU A 24 -35.32 21.30 39.00
N VAL A 25 -36.37 21.96 38.54
CA VAL A 25 -36.83 21.86 37.14
C VAL A 25 -35.85 22.56 36.19
N SER A 26 -35.18 23.65 36.59
CA SER A 26 -34.17 24.34 35.79
C SER A 26 -32.84 23.58 35.70
N VAL A 27 -32.48 22.75 36.69
CA VAL A 27 -31.28 21.94 36.68
C VAL A 27 -31.50 20.63 35.90
N LEU A 28 -32.72 20.07 35.88
CA LEU A 28 -33.06 18.94 35.03
C LEU A 28 -33.26 19.30 33.54
N ALA A 29 -33.48 20.56 33.20
CA ALA A 29 -33.66 21.01 31.81
C ALA A 29 -32.33 21.27 31.07
N MET A 30 -31.16 21.12 31.72
CA MET A 30 -29.84 21.31 31.10
C MET A 30 -29.09 20.02 30.79
N ILE A 31 -29.70 18.85 30.97
CA ILE A 31 -29.18 17.60 30.39
C ILE A 31 -29.99 17.37 29.10
N ALA A 32 -29.80 18.23 28.08
CA ALA A 32 -30.11 17.82 26.73
C ALA A 32 -29.33 16.52 26.46
N PRO A 33 -29.93 15.46 25.96
CA PRO A 33 -29.15 14.33 25.50
C PRO A 33 -28.14 14.88 24.50
N VAL A 34 -26.87 14.67 24.77
CA VAL A 34 -25.83 14.95 23.78
C VAL A 34 -26.15 13.96 22.66
N ASP A 35 -26.81 14.44 21.61
CA ASP A 35 -27.07 13.62 20.44
C ASP A 35 -25.74 13.00 20.00
N ALA A 36 -25.74 11.68 19.85
CA ALA A 36 -24.55 10.96 19.39
C ALA A 36 -24.03 11.60 18.10
N ALA A 37 -22.79 12.05 18.12
CA ALA A 37 -22.19 12.71 16.97
C ALA A 37 -21.92 11.68 15.87
N GLU A 38 -22.34 11.97 14.64
CA GLU A 38 -22.00 11.16 13.47
C GLU A 38 -20.82 11.75 12.74
N ILE A 39 -19.78 10.93 12.53
CA ILE A 39 -18.60 11.27 11.73
C ILE A 39 -18.29 10.18 10.73
N THR A 40 -17.67 10.54 9.62
CA THR A 40 -17.29 9.62 8.56
C THR A 40 -15.81 9.77 8.23
N LEU A 41 -15.08 8.67 8.32
CA LEU A 41 -13.69 8.58 7.86
C LEU A 41 -13.71 7.93 6.46
N ILE A 42 -13.19 8.65 5.47
CA ILE A 42 -13.02 8.16 4.10
C ILE A 42 -11.57 7.74 3.97
N HIS A 43 -11.32 6.47 3.70
CA HIS A 43 -10.00 5.88 3.63
C HIS A 43 -9.59 5.58 2.20
N MET A 44 -8.45 6.09 1.77
CA MET A 44 -7.72 5.72 0.57
C MET A 44 -6.27 5.40 0.94
N GLY A 45 -5.64 4.51 0.19
CA GLY A 45 -4.23 4.12 0.38
C GLY A 45 -3.70 3.36 -0.83
N ASP A 46 -2.39 3.14 -0.88
CA ASP A 46 -1.71 2.32 -1.91
C ASP A 46 -2.15 2.66 -3.35
N VAL A 47 -2.28 3.97 -3.67
CA VAL A 47 -2.74 4.42 -5.00
C VAL A 47 -1.72 4.10 -6.10
N HIS A 48 -0.43 4.03 -5.72
CA HIS A 48 0.67 3.62 -6.59
C HIS A 48 0.68 4.29 -7.97
N GLY A 49 0.52 5.61 -7.98
CA GLY A 49 0.65 6.38 -9.23
C GLY A 49 -0.45 6.18 -10.27
N HIS A 50 -1.55 5.50 -9.94
CA HIS A 50 -2.61 5.17 -10.88
C HIS A 50 -3.55 6.36 -11.12
N LEU A 51 -3.22 7.18 -12.13
CA LEU A 51 -4.08 8.28 -12.59
C LEU A 51 -5.32 7.77 -13.32
N MET A 52 -5.14 6.72 -14.15
CA MET A 52 -6.13 6.20 -15.09
C MET A 52 -6.73 4.88 -14.62
N PRO A 53 -7.98 4.57 -15.01
CA PRO A 53 -8.54 3.23 -14.82
C PRO A 53 -7.71 2.17 -15.55
N ARG A 54 -7.60 0.99 -14.95
CA ARG A 54 -6.91 -0.17 -15.52
C ARG A 54 -7.86 -1.37 -15.64
N PRO A 55 -7.52 -2.41 -16.42
CA PRO A 55 -8.37 -3.60 -16.52
C PRO A 55 -8.67 -4.19 -15.14
N ALA A 56 -9.94 -4.50 -14.89
CA ALA A 56 -10.36 -5.14 -13.65
C ALA A 56 -9.76 -6.55 -13.50
N VAL A 57 -9.28 -6.86 -12.31
CA VAL A 57 -8.49 -8.07 -12.05
C VAL A 57 -9.06 -8.93 -10.94
N ARG A 58 -9.77 -8.35 -9.96
CA ARG A 58 -10.21 -9.09 -8.77
C ARG A 58 -11.36 -10.07 -9.02
N GLY A 59 -12.08 -9.96 -10.13
CA GLY A 59 -13.21 -10.83 -10.42
C GLY A 59 -14.41 -10.71 -9.43
N GLU A 60 -14.33 -9.79 -8.49
CA GLU A 60 -15.37 -9.52 -7.50
C GLU A 60 -16.54 -8.71 -8.07
N THR A 61 -16.32 -8.10 -9.22
CA THR A 61 -17.32 -7.31 -9.94
C THR A 61 -17.37 -7.73 -11.41
N THR A 62 -18.49 -7.40 -12.08
CA THR A 62 -18.62 -7.56 -13.54
C THR A 62 -17.96 -6.41 -14.31
N ALA A 63 -17.27 -5.50 -13.62
CA ALA A 63 -16.61 -4.33 -14.19
C ALA A 63 -15.50 -4.74 -15.17
N LYS A 64 -15.33 -3.96 -16.23
CA LYS A 64 -14.24 -4.15 -17.20
C LYS A 64 -12.96 -3.44 -16.79
N THR A 65 -13.10 -2.32 -16.08
CA THR A 65 -11.99 -1.50 -15.59
C THR A 65 -12.23 -1.05 -14.16
N GLU A 66 -11.16 -0.94 -13.39
CA GLU A 66 -11.16 -0.52 -11.99
C GLU A 66 -10.19 0.65 -11.78
N GLY A 67 -10.37 1.38 -10.67
CA GLY A 67 -9.55 2.51 -10.30
C GLY A 67 -9.79 3.76 -11.14
N GLY A 68 -8.80 4.65 -11.12
CA GLY A 68 -8.81 5.94 -11.78
C GLY A 68 -9.29 7.08 -10.89
N LEU A 69 -8.42 8.09 -10.75
CA LEU A 69 -8.66 9.18 -9.79
C LEU A 69 -9.91 10.01 -10.10
N ALA A 70 -10.31 10.14 -11.38
CA ALA A 70 -11.53 10.87 -11.71
C ALA A 70 -12.80 10.20 -11.20
N ARG A 71 -12.85 8.86 -11.17
CA ARG A 71 -13.95 8.08 -10.57
C ARG A 71 -13.90 8.12 -9.05
N MET A 72 -12.70 8.00 -8.48
CA MET A 72 -12.52 8.07 -7.04
C MET A 72 -12.97 9.43 -6.48
N TYR A 73 -12.63 10.53 -7.18
CA TYR A 73 -13.08 11.87 -6.82
C TYR A 73 -14.61 11.99 -6.82
N THR A 74 -15.28 11.43 -7.84
CA THR A 74 -16.75 11.38 -7.89
C THR A 74 -17.29 10.68 -6.65
N ARG A 75 -16.79 9.49 -6.31
CA ARG A 75 -17.27 8.73 -5.15
C ARG A 75 -17.05 9.47 -3.84
N ILE A 76 -15.88 10.07 -3.64
CA ILE A 76 -15.58 10.88 -2.44
C ILE A 76 -16.55 12.07 -2.36
N SER A 77 -16.83 12.73 -3.48
CA SER A 77 -17.76 13.87 -3.54
C SER A 77 -19.20 13.45 -3.19
N GLU A 78 -19.65 12.29 -3.65
CA GLU A 78 -20.96 11.71 -3.30
C GLU A 78 -21.06 11.43 -1.80
N ILE A 79 -20.05 10.80 -1.19
CA ILE A 79 -20.02 10.52 0.24
C ILE A 79 -20.05 11.84 1.04
N ARG A 80 -19.23 12.83 0.66
CA ARG A 80 -19.21 14.14 1.31
C ARG A 80 -20.56 14.88 1.18
N ALA A 81 -21.24 14.75 0.04
CA ALA A 81 -22.57 15.35 -0.15
C ALA A 81 -23.62 14.65 0.73
N GLN A 82 -23.57 13.34 0.84
CA GLN A 82 -24.50 12.55 1.64
C GLN A 82 -24.32 12.72 3.14
N ARG A 83 -23.07 12.74 3.62
CA ARG A 83 -22.72 12.76 5.05
C ARG A 83 -22.56 14.18 5.62
N GLY A 84 -22.35 15.16 4.76
CA GLY A 84 -21.98 16.51 5.13
C GLY A 84 -20.47 16.70 5.27
N ARG A 85 -19.95 17.71 4.57
CA ARG A 85 -18.51 17.96 4.51
C ARG A 85 -17.88 18.24 5.89
N GLY A 86 -18.61 18.92 6.79
CA GLY A 86 -18.15 19.18 8.16
C GLY A 86 -18.18 17.97 9.09
N LYS A 87 -18.65 16.81 8.60
CA LYS A 87 -18.70 15.55 9.33
C LYS A 87 -17.80 14.47 8.69
N THR A 88 -16.99 14.82 7.67
CA THR A 88 -16.16 13.87 6.93
C THR A 88 -14.71 14.23 6.95
N LEU A 89 -13.81 13.24 7.07
CA LEU A 89 -12.37 13.36 6.85
C LEU A 89 -11.96 12.43 5.70
N LEU A 90 -11.18 12.92 4.75
CA LEU A 90 -10.48 12.12 3.75
C LEU A 90 -9.07 11.84 4.22
N LEU A 91 -8.76 10.60 4.46
CA LEU A 91 -7.52 10.12 5.07
C LEU A 91 -6.79 9.21 4.09
N ASN A 92 -5.49 9.45 3.87
CA ASN A 92 -4.66 8.71 2.93
C ASN A 92 -3.49 8.05 3.66
N THR A 93 -3.32 6.75 3.44
CA THR A 93 -2.33 5.91 4.14
C THR A 93 -1.15 5.51 3.26
N GLY A 94 -0.71 6.40 2.39
CA GLY A 94 0.60 6.23 1.76
C GLY A 94 0.63 5.49 0.43
N ASP A 95 1.84 5.22 0.00
CA ASP A 95 2.24 4.64 -1.28
C ASP A 95 1.47 5.24 -2.47
N THR A 96 1.49 6.57 -2.51
CA THR A 96 0.57 7.35 -3.35
C THR A 96 1.23 7.88 -4.61
N ILE A 97 2.43 8.46 -4.49
CA ILE A 97 3.02 9.30 -5.54
C ILE A 97 3.99 8.55 -6.46
N GLN A 98 4.11 7.25 -6.33
CA GLN A 98 5.00 6.39 -7.12
C GLN A 98 4.20 5.22 -7.72
N GLY A 99 4.50 4.79 -8.97
CA GLY A 99 3.86 3.59 -9.55
C GLY A 99 3.53 3.68 -11.05
N SER A 100 3.78 4.80 -11.71
CA SER A 100 3.54 4.99 -13.16
C SER A 100 4.66 5.79 -13.83
N ALA A 101 4.64 5.87 -15.15
CA ALA A 101 5.57 6.72 -15.91
C ALA A 101 5.43 8.18 -15.51
N GLU A 102 4.20 8.69 -15.44
CA GLU A 102 3.92 10.07 -15.07
C GLU A 102 4.47 10.38 -13.66
N ALA A 103 4.29 9.46 -12.72
CA ALA A 103 4.84 9.59 -11.37
C ALA A 103 6.37 9.58 -11.37
N LEU A 104 6.99 8.66 -12.12
CA LEU A 104 8.45 8.52 -12.23
C LEU A 104 9.09 9.80 -12.75
N PHE A 105 8.71 10.23 -13.94
CA PHE A 105 9.37 11.34 -14.63
C PHE A 105 9.08 12.71 -14.02
N THR A 106 7.99 12.84 -13.26
CA THR A 106 7.68 14.08 -12.51
C THR A 106 8.08 14.02 -11.03
N ARG A 107 8.70 12.92 -10.58
CA ARG A 107 9.04 12.69 -9.17
C ARG A 107 7.82 12.90 -8.26
N GLY A 108 6.69 12.28 -8.63
CA GLY A 108 5.43 12.30 -7.91
C GLY A 108 4.54 13.54 -8.15
N GLN A 109 5.03 14.61 -8.81
CA GLN A 109 4.25 15.84 -9.00
C GLN A 109 2.93 15.61 -9.73
N ALA A 110 2.90 14.73 -10.73
CA ALA A 110 1.69 14.42 -11.48
C ALA A 110 0.53 13.96 -10.58
N LEU A 111 0.83 13.16 -9.57
CA LEU A 111 -0.16 12.70 -8.60
C LEU A 111 -0.58 13.82 -7.64
N VAL A 112 0.39 14.58 -7.14
CA VAL A 112 0.15 15.72 -6.24
C VAL A 112 -0.79 16.73 -6.88
N ASP A 113 -0.58 17.08 -8.15
CA ASP A 113 -1.41 18.07 -8.86
C ASP A 113 -2.88 17.64 -8.96
N VAL A 114 -3.13 16.35 -9.18
CA VAL A 114 -4.50 15.80 -9.19
C VAL A 114 -5.08 15.71 -7.78
N LEU A 115 -4.33 15.13 -6.84
CA LEU A 115 -4.82 14.83 -5.49
C LEU A 115 -5.00 16.08 -4.63
N ASN A 116 -4.36 17.21 -4.97
CA ASN A 116 -4.65 18.49 -4.33
C ASN A 116 -6.12 18.93 -4.50
N ARG A 117 -6.80 18.45 -5.56
CA ARG A 117 -8.24 18.69 -5.75
C ARG A 117 -9.11 17.90 -4.77
N PHE A 118 -8.61 16.80 -4.24
CA PHE A 118 -9.34 15.89 -3.33
C PHE A 118 -9.54 16.50 -1.93
N LYS A 119 -8.71 17.46 -1.55
CA LYS A 119 -8.73 18.05 -0.19
C LYS A 119 -8.53 16.95 0.85
N ILE A 120 -7.39 16.28 0.78
CA ILE A 120 -6.94 15.28 1.77
C ILE A 120 -6.73 15.99 3.10
N ASP A 121 -7.33 15.46 4.18
CA ASP A 121 -7.31 16.06 5.51
C ASP A 121 -6.10 15.65 6.34
N ALA A 122 -5.61 14.41 6.14
CA ALA A 122 -4.37 13.92 6.71
C ALA A 122 -3.79 12.78 5.84
N TYR A 123 -2.46 12.61 5.90
CA TYR A 123 -1.70 11.70 5.08
C TYR A 123 -0.55 11.07 5.89
N ALA A 124 -0.35 9.76 5.80
CA ALA A 124 0.85 9.11 6.27
C ALA A 124 1.63 8.59 5.06
N PRO A 125 2.87 9.04 4.80
CA PRO A 125 3.65 8.56 3.66
C PRO A 125 3.96 7.07 3.76
N GLY A 126 3.84 6.36 2.64
CA GLY A 126 4.25 4.97 2.52
C GLY A 126 5.73 4.80 2.26
N ASN A 127 6.15 3.55 2.08
CA ASN A 127 7.56 3.26 1.82
C ASN A 127 8.01 3.78 0.44
N TRP A 128 7.16 3.72 -0.59
CA TRP A 128 7.49 4.19 -1.94
C TRP A 128 7.38 5.70 -2.11
N ASP A 129 6.73 6.42 -1.20
CA ASP A 129 6.69 7.88 -1.24
C ASP A 129 8.07 8.51 -0.91
N TRP A 130 8.95 7.76 -0.24
CA TRP A 130 10.34 8.15 0.01
C TRP A 130 11.28 7.91 -1.18
N VAL A 131 10.85 7.20 -2.23
CA VAL A 131 11.72 6.76 -3.33
C VAL A 131 12.43 7.90 -4.06
N TYR A 132 11.81 9.07 -4.12
CA TYR A 132 12.41 10.25 -4.77
C TYR A 132 13.41 11.00 -3.87
N GLY A 133 13.70 10.47 -2.68
CA GLY A 133 14.66 11.01 -1.71
C GLY A 133 14.03 11.94 -0.68
N VAL A 134 14.75 12.10 0.44
CA VAL A 134 14.29 12.87 1.60
C VAL A 134 14.01 14.33 1.23
N ASP A 135 14.90 14.98 0.48
CA ASP A 135 14.70 16.39 0.05
C ASP A 135 13.42 16.57 -0.75
N ARG A 136 13.10 15.60 -1.64
CA ARG A 136 11.86 15.68 -2.41
C ARG A 136 10.63 15.49 -1.53
N THR A 137 10.68 14.61 -0.55
CA THR A 137 9.61 14.43 0.43
C THR A 137 9.39 15.72 1.25
N LEU A 138 10.48 16.35 1.69
CA LEU A 138 10.40 17.64 2.38
C LEU A 138 9.80 18.73 1.49
N GLU A 139 10.23 18.84 0.24
CA GLU A 139 9.69 19.79 -0.75
C GLU A 139 8.19 19.61 -0.99
N LEU A 140 7.73 18.35 -1.03
CA LEU A 140 6.31 18.06 -1.27
C LEU A 140 5.44 18.34 -0.06
N PHE A 141 5.86 17.95 1.14
CA PHE A 141 4.97 17.81 2.29
C PHE A 141 5.29 18.71 3.48
N VAL A 142 6.47 19.34 3.50
CA VAL A 142 6.94 20.11 4.67
C VAL A 142 7.15 21.58 4.32
N GLY A 143 7.06 22.46 5.32
CA GLY A 143 7.32 23.89 5.21
C GLY A 143 6.05 24.75 5.15
N PRO A 144 6.20 26.07 5.01
CA PRO A 144 5.09 27.00 5.08
C PRO A 144 4.16 26.95 3.85
N SER A 145 4.63 26.40 2.73
CA SER A 145 3.87 26.29 1.48
C SER A 145 4.20 24.97 0.78
N PRO A 146 3.82 23.82 1.36
CA PRO A 146 4.10 22.53 0.78
C PRO A 146 3.34 22.37 -0.55
N LYS A 147 3.94 21.67 -1.52
CA LYS A 147 3.28 21.38 -2.81
C LYS A 147 2.05 20.48 -2.64
N ALA A 148 2.06 19.63 -1.63
CA ALA A 148 0.96 18.77 -1.21
C ALA A 148 0.52 19.14 0.21
N PRO A 149 -0.46 20.03 0.38
CA PRO A 149 -0.94 20.47 1.70
C PRO A 149 -1.86 19.43 2.34
N TRP A 150 -1.39 18.18 2.45
CA TRP A 150 -2.18 17.05 2.93
C TRP A 150 -1.94 16.73 4.40
N HIS A 151 -1.24 17.62 5.14
CA HIS A 151 -0.86 17.41 6.53
C HIS A 151 -0.18 16.03 6.71
N ALA A 152 0.99 15.88 6.09
CA ALA A 152 1.76 14.65 6.19
C ALA A 152 2.25 14.41 7.62
N LEU A 153 2.04 13.19 8.12
CA LEU A 153 2.29 12.79 9.50
C LEU A 153 3.15 11.52 9.55
N ALA A 154 4.17 11.49 10.39
CA ALA A 154 4.90 10.27 10.71
C ALA A 154 5.62 10.38 12.06
N ALA A 155 5.16 9.65 13.05
CA ALA A 155 5.74 9.63 14.39
C ALA A 155 7.07 8.88 14.46
N ASN A 156 7.29 7.92 13.54
CA ASN A 156 8.35 6.92 13.60
C ASN A 156 9.51 7.15 12.60
N VAL A 157 9.69 8.38 12.11
CA VAL A 157 10.82 8.74 11.24
C VAL A 157 11.58 9.96 11.77
N TYR A 158 12.90 9.84 11.83
CA TYR A 158 13.78 10.84 12.43
C TYR A 158 14.93 11.17 11.50
N PHE A 159 15.42 12.40 11.57
CA PHE A 159 16.72 12.76 10.99
C PHE A 159 17.84 12.00 11.71
N ASP A 160 18.79 11.47 10.95
CA ASP A 160 19.90 10.67 11.49
C ASP A 160 21.17 10.78 10.65
N GLY A 161 22.01 11.73 11.02
CA GLY A 161 23.29 11.95 10.36
C GLY A 161 23.22 12.79 9.07
N GLU A 162 24.32 12.75 8.31
CA GLU A 162 24.45 13.55 7.09
C GLU A 162 23.46 13.16 5.99
N PRO A 163 22.86 14.15 5.27
CA PRO A 163 23.17 15.60 5.32
C PRO A 163 22.40 16.42 6.36
N TYR A 164 21.68 15.81 7.29
CA TYR A 164 20.80 16.49 8.26
C TYR A 164 21.32 16.39 9.70
N ALA A 165 22.64 16.39 9.88
CA ALA A 165 23.28 16.23 11.19
C ALA A 165 22.88 17.29 12.23
N ASP A 166 22.54 18.50 11.78
CA ASP A 166 22.04 19.62 12.58
C ASP A 166 20.63 19.37 13.17
N ARG A 167 19.87 18.45 12.58
CA ARG A 167 18.52 18.05 12.99
C ARG A 167 18.45 16.63 13.56
N LYS A 168 19.61 16.02 13.83
CA LYS A 168 19.69 14.65 14.32
C LYS A 168 18.72 14.42 15.48
N ASP A 169 18.06 13.25 15.48
CA ASP A 169 17.05 12.80 16.47
C ASP A 169 15.78 13.64 16.54
N THR A 170 15.62 14.66 15.70
CA THR A 170 14.31 15.33 15.52
C THR A 170 13.46 14.59 14.48
N ARG A 171 12.13 14.69 14.59
CA ARG A 171 11.22 14.05 13.65
C ARG A 171 11.23 14.73 12.29
N VAL A 172 11.18 13.94 11.22
CA VAL A 172 11.14 14.45 9.83
C VAL A 172 9.78 15.07 9.51
N LEU A 173 8.71 14.50 10.06
CA LEU A 173 7.32 14.94 9.89
C LEU A 173 6.65 15.13 11.25
N PRO A 174 5.59 15.94 11.36
CA PRO A 174 4.76 16.00 12.55
C PRO A 174 4.22 14.61 12.90
N PRO A 175 4.15 14.25 14.20
CA PRO A 175 3.65 12.92 14.61
C PRO A 175 2.13 12.82 14.51
N TYR A 176 1.41 13.89 14.79
CA TYR A 176 -0.05 13.93 14.82
C TYR A 176 -0.61 15.31 14.46
N LEU A 177 -1.89 15.34 14.23
CA LEU A 177 -2.67 16.58 14.16
C LEU A 177 -4.02 16.40 14.88
N ILE A 178 -4.65 17.50 15.25
CA ILE A 178 -5.97 17.50 15.88
C ILE A 178 -6.99 18.11 14.93
N ARG A 179 -8.17 17.51 14.86
CA ARG A 179 -9.33 18.01 14.12
C ARG A 179 -10.58 17.97 15.01
N ASP A 180 -11.42 18.96 14.86
CA ASP A 180 -12.79 18.92 15.37
C ASP A 180 -13.73 18.66 14.19
N ILE A 181 -14.46 17.57 14.24
CA ILE A 181 -15.34 17.12 13.18
C ILE A 181 -16.67 16.70 13.78
N GLY A 182 -17.74 17.43 13.40
CA GLY A 182 -19.08 17.16 13.93
C GLY A 182 -19.18 17.34 15.46
N GLY A 183 -18.31 18.17 16.05
CA GLY A 183 -18.24 18.36 17.51
C GLY A 183 -17.42 17.28 18.25
N VAL A 184 -16.73 16.39 17.51
CA VAL A 184 -15.83 15.39 18.09
C VAL A 184 -14.38 15.81 17.89
N LYS A 185 -13.64 15.99 18.98
CA LYS A 185 -12.20 16.29 18.94
C LYS A 185 -11.43 14.99 18.66
N ILE A 186 -10.78 14.90 17.51
CA ILE A 186 -10.07 13.72 17.01
C ILE A 186 -8.57 14.01 16.94
N GLY A 187 -7.75 13.11 17.51
CA GLY A 187 -6.30 13.07 17.28
C GLY A 187 -6.01 12.12 16.12
N ILE A 188 -5.36 12.63 15.07
CA ILE A 188 -4.93 11.83 13.92
C ILE A 188 -3.44 11.64 14.03
N LEU A 189 -3.00 10.40 14.25
CA LEU A 189 -1.61 9.99 14.42
C LEU A 189 -1.11 9.33 13.12
N GLY A 190 0.11 9.63 12.67
CA GLY A 190 0.68 9.06 11.47
C GLY A 190 1.86 8.14 11.75
N PHE A 191 1.93 7.03 11.02
CA PHE A 191 3.08 6.13 10.96
C PHE A 191 3.44 5.81 9.51
N THR A 192 4.70 6.04 9.15
CA THR A 192 5.27 5.57 7.89
C THR A 192 5.85 4.15 8.06
N THR A 193 6.39 3.59 7.00
CA THR A 193 7.07 2.28 7.01
C THR A 193 8.15 2.18 8.11
N ASP A 194 8.40 0.97 8.60
CA ASP A 194 9.59 0.64 9.41
C ASP A 194 10.74 0.07 8.57
N ARG A 195 10.54 -0.13 7.26
CA ARG A 195 11.42 -0.84 6.32
C ARG A 195 11.99 0.06 5.21
N GLY A 196 12.00 1.37 5.40
CA GLY A 196 12.44 2.32 4.36
C GLY A 196 13.74 1.92 3.65
N PRO A 197 14.88 1.71 4.36
CA PRO A 197 16.15 1.32 3.73
C PRO A 197 16.11 -0.01 2.96
N GLN A 198 15.27 -0.95 3.37
CA GLN A 198 15.11 -2.25 2.72
C GLN A 198 14.29 -2.16 1.42
N VAL A 199 13.37 -1.21 1.33
CA VAL A 199 12.46 -1.05 0.18
C VAL A 199 13.03 -0.07 -0.85
N VAL A 200 13.34 1.17 -0.43
CA VAL A 200 13.82 2.21 -1.36
C VAL A 200 15.33 2.31 -1.45
N GLY A 201 16.06 1.55 -0.63
CA GLY A 201 17.52 1.52 -0.60
C GLY A 201 18.14 2.54 0.37
N ARG A 202 19.33 2.19 0.90
CA ARG A 202 20.05 3.01 1.89
C ARG A 202 20.49 4.36 1.33
N ALA A 203 20.84 4.43 0.05
CA ALA A 203 21.25 5.67 -0.58
C ALA A 203 20.11 6.69 -0.67
N VAL A 204 18.88 6.22 -0.86
CA VAL A 204 17.67 7.07 -0.96
C VAL A 204 17.20 7.54 0.41
N SER A 205 17.33 6.69 1.43
CA SER A 205 16.94 6.97 2.81
C SER A 205 18.10 7.51 3.67
N LYS A 206 19.21 7.93 3.02
CA LYS A 206 20.37 8.48 3.74
C LYS A 206 19.96 9.72 4.55
N GLY A 207 20.42 9.78 5.79
CA GLY A 207 20.17 10.90 6.70
C GLY A 207 18.85 10.82 7.45
N ILE A 208 18.11 9.71 7.33
CA ILE A 208 16.92 9.42 8.14
C ILE A 208 16.94 7.97 8.64
N ARG A 209 16.29 7.75 9.77
CA ARG A 209 16.05 6.42 10.33
C ARG A 209 14.57 6.22 10.62
N PHE A 210 14.13 4.98 10.49
CA PHE A 210 12.77 4.53 10.76
C PHE A 210 12.77 3.65 12.00
N THR A 211 11.71 3.72 12.81
CA THR A 211 11.51 2.84 13.96
C THR A 211 10.29 1.95 13.74
N LYS A 212 10.14 0.91 14.57
CA LYS A 212 9.00 -0.01 14.53
C LYS A 212 7.70 0.60 15.09
N GLY A 213 7.79 1.78 15.71
CA GLY A 213 6.64 2.54 16.18
C GLY A 213 6.14 2.21 17.58
N ASP A 214 6.68 1.19 18.26
CA ASP A 214 6.17 0.75 19.57
C ASP A 214 6.28 1.84 20.64
N ALA A 215 7.43 2.52 20.71
CA ALA A 215 7.66 3.59 21.68
C ALA A 215 6.85 4.84 21.35
N GLU A 216 6.84 5.20 20.08
CA GLU A 216 6.13 6.38 19.57
C GLU A 216 4.61 6.23 19.74
N LEU A 217 4.06 5.04 19.47
CA LEU A 217 2.63 4.80 19.68
C LEU A 217 2.25 5.00 21.15
N LYS A 218 3.02 4.44 22.08
CA LYS A 218 2.79 4.61 23.52
C LYS A 218 2.88 6.07 23.94
N GLU A 219 3.91 6.79 23.47
CA GLU A 219 4.12 8.22 23.75
C GLU A 219 2.91 9.05 23.28
N PHE A 220 2.53 8.92 22.00
CA PHE A 220 1.52 9.80 21.42
C PHE A 220 0.09 9.43 21.76
N VAL A 221 -0.20 8.18 22.08
CA VAL A 221 -1.50 7.83 22.67
C VAL A 221 -1.67 8.52 24.03
N ALA A 222 -0.63 8.51 24.86
CA ALA A 222 -0.67 9.23 26.16
C ALA A 222 -0.83 10.75 25.96
N VAL A 223 -0.06 11.37 25.08
CA VAL A 223 -0.18 12.79 24.74
C VAL A 223 -1.59 13.13 24.29
N LEU A 224 -2.13 12.39 23.32
CA LEU A 224 -3.46 12.66 22.75
C LEU A 224 -4.58 12.47 23.78
N ARG A 225 -4.50 11.45 24.64
CA ARG A 225 -5.53 11.16 25.64
C ARG A 225 -5.44 12.07 26.86
N GLU A 226 -4.22 12.27 27.39
CA GLU A 226 -4.03 12.91 28.68
C GLU A 226 -3.82 14.43 28.58
N GLN A 227 -3.06 14.88 27.58
CA GLN A 227 -2.76 16.31 27.39
C GLN A 227 -3.75 16.99 26.46
N GLU A 228 -3.94 16.42 25.26
CA GLU A 228 -4.83 16.97 24.25
C GLU A 228 -6.30 16.67 24.53
N LYS A 229 -6.60 15.62 25.33
CA LYS A 229 -7.96 15.21 25.74
C LYS A 229 -8.87 14.98 24.52
N VAL A 230 -8.34 14.29 23.49
CA VAL A 230 -9.12 13.95 22.32
C VAL A 230 -10.15 12.85 22.66
N ALA A 231 -11.32 12.94 22.05
CA ALA A 231 -12.37 11.94 22.16
C ALA A 231 -11.97 10.63 21.43
N LEU A 232 -11.44 10.75 20.22
CA LEU A 232 -11.00 9.62 19.43
C LEU A 232 -9.52 9.76 19.00
N VAL A 233 -8.81 8.63 18.95
CA VAL A 233 -7.48 8.51 18.34
C VAL A 233 -7.61 7.67 17.07
N VAL A 234 -7.33 8.28 15.92
CA VAL A 234 -7.30 7.64 14.60
C VAL A 234 -5.84 7.57 14.16
N MET A 235 -5.34 6.38 13.86
CA MET A 235 -3.98 6.17 13.36
C MET A 235 -4.00 5.87 11.87
N LEU A 236 -3.22 6.61 11.09
CA LEU A 236 -2.91 6.32 9.70
C LEU A 236 -1.59 5.57 9.67
N SER A 237 -1.53 4.40 9.05
CA SER A 237 -0.37 3.53 9.22
C SER A 237 0.00 2.77 7.96
N GLU A 238 1.27 2.92 7.59
CA GLU A 238 1.96 2.18 6.53
C GLU A 238 2.88 1.08 7.12
N LEU A 239 2.43 0.44 8.20
CA LEU A 239 3.17 -0.66 8.85
C LEU A 239 2.66 -2.05 8.48
N GLY A 240 1.57 -2.11 7.70
CA GLY A 240 0.90 -3.35 7.31
C GLY A 240 -0.04 -3.91 8.40
N LEU A 241 -1.05 -4.66 7.96
CA LEU A 241 -2.14 -5.12 8.82
C LEU A 241 -1.67 -5.91 10.04
N SER A 242 -0.75 -6.86 9.87
CA SER A 242 -0.25 -7.70 10.97
C SER A 242 0.50 -6.91 12.04
N ASN A 243 1.35 -5.94 11.65
CA ASN A 243 2.03 -5.06 12.59
C ASN A 243 1.06 -4.12 13.31
N ASN A 244 0.06 -3.62 12.60
CA ASN A 244 -0.97 -2.76 13.17
C ASN A 244 -1.82 -3.50 14.23
N ILE A 245 -2.15 -4.77 13.99
CA ILE A 245 -2.81 -5.60 14.99
C ILE A 245 -1.91 -5.78 16.22
N ARG A 246 -0.64 -6.13 16.01
CA ARG A 246 0.34 -6.30 17.10
C ARG A 246 0.48 -5.03 17.95
N LEU A 247 0.60 -3.88 17.30
CA LEU A 247 0.71 -2.58 17.99
C LEU A 247 -0.55 -2.25 18.78
N ALA A 248 -1.72 -2.43 18.19
CA ALA A 248 -2.99 -2.14 18.84
C ALA A 248 -3.25 -3.05 20.05
N GLU A 249 -2.83 -4.32 19.99
CA GLU A 249 -2.90 -5.24 21.14
C GLU A 249 -1.92 -4.86 22.26
N ALA A 250 -0.75 -4.35 21.91
CA ALA A 250 0.29 -3.96 22.86
C ALA A 250 0.02 -2.60 23.53
N VAL A 251 -0.64 -1.67 22.82
CA VAL A 251 -0.85 -0.29 23.28
C VAL A 251 -2.33 0.08 23.17
N PRO A 252 -3.10 -0.05 24.26
CA PRO A 252 -4.50 0.35 24.27
C PRO A 252 -4.65 1.87 24.14
N GLY A 253 -5.81 2.30 23.63
CA GLY A 253 -6.15 3.72 23.52
C GLY A 253 -6.18 4.27 22.08
N VAL A 254 -5.93 3.46 21.07
CA VAL A 254 -6.25 3.76 19.67
C VAL A 254 -7.65 3.24 19.37
N ASP A 255 -8.52 4.06 18.78
CA ASP A 255 -9.89 3.66 18.44
C ASP A 255 -9.96 3.07 17.04
N VAL A 256 -9.26 3.67 16.06
CA VAL A 256 -9.28 3.27 14.67
C VAL A 256 -7.86 3.27 14.10
N ILE A 257 -7.49 2.24 13.36
CA ILE A 257 -6.29 2.22 12.51
C ILE A 257 -6.75 2.04 11.06
N LEU A 258 -6.39 2.99 10.21
CA LEU A 258 -6.47 2.87 8.77
C LEU A 258 -5.09 2.40 8.28
N SER A 259 -5.04 1.19 7.73
CA SER A 259 -3.82 0.45 7.40
C SER A 259 -3.55 0.44 5.89
N SER A 260 -2.29 0.26 5.51
CA SER A 260 -1.82 0.04 4.14
C SER A 260 -0.48 -0.73 4.13
N ASP A 261 0.27 -0.74 3.04
CA ASP A 261 1.54 -1.44 2.76
C ASP A 261 1.36 -2.87 2.20
N MET A 262 0.47 -3.69 2.77
CA MET A 262 0.36 -5.10 2.36
C MET A 262 -0.70 -5.34 1.28
N HIS A 263 -1.47 -4.31 0.91
CA HIS A 263 -2.50 -4.33 -0.13
C HIS A 263 -3.69 -5.23 0.17
N GLU A 264 -3.92 -5.54 1.42
CA GLU A 264 -5.07 -6.34 1.84
C GLU A 264 -6.37 -5.56 1.70
N ILE A 265 -7.48 -6.27 1.54
CA ILE A 265 -8.81 -5.69 1.63
C ILE A 265 -9.53 -6.33 2.79
N THR A 266 -9.77 -5.55 3.83
CA THR A 266 -10.59 -5.98 4.95
C THR A 266 -12.07 -5.80 4.61
N ARG A 267 -12.79 -6.90 4.37
CA ARG A 267 -14.24 -6.86 4.11
C ARG A 267 -15.00 -6.38 5.34
N GLU A 268 -14.49 -6.75 6.50
CA GLU A 268 -14.90 -6.25 7.81
C GLU A 268 -13.63 -5.80 8.56
N PRO A 269 -13.69 -4.73 9.36
CA PRO A 269 -12.58 -4.33 10.20
C PRO A 269 -12.17 -5.44 11.17
N VAL A 270 -10.87 -5.62 11.36
CA VAL A 270 -10.34 -6.43 12.45
C VAL A 270 -10.58 -5.69 13.76
N ILE A 271 -11.15 -6.38 14.73
CA ILE A 271 -11.39 -5.82 16.07
C ILE A 271 -10.42 -6.49 17.04
N THR A 272 -9.52 -5.71 17.64
CA THR A 272 -8.55 -6.19 18.62
C THR A 272 -9.18 -6.41 20.00
N SER A 273 -8.46 -7.08 20.92
CA SER A 273 -8.88 -7.21 22.32
C SER A 273 -9.00 -5.85 23.01
N THR A 274 -8.21 -4.87 22.59
CA THR A 274 -8.25 -3.48 23.05
C THR A 274 -9.40 -2.65 22.46
N LYS A 275 -10.24 -3.23 21.61
CA LYS A 275 -11.37 -2.61 20.89
C LYS A 275 -10.98 -1.66 19.75
N THR A 276 -9.75 -1.70 19.29
CA THR A 276 -9.32 -0.95 18.10
C THR A 276 -9.93 -1.56 16.84
N LEU A 277 -10.52 -0.72 15.98
CA LEU A 277 -10.99 -1.09 14.65
C LEU A 277 -9.85 -0.91 13.64
N ILE A 278 -9.49 -1.95 12.89
CA ILE A 278 -8.40 -1.88 11.90
C ILE A 278 -8.94 -2.25 10.52
N ALA A 279 -8.72 -1.40 9.52
CA ALA A 279 -9.19 -1.63 8.16
C ALA A 279 -8.13 -1.24 7.11
N GLU A 280 -8.12 -1.97 5.97
CA GLU A 280 -7.25 -1.77 4.82
C GLU A 280 -8.05 -1.86 3.52
N VAL A 281 -7.68 -1.10 2.47
CA VAL A 281 -8.50 -0.88 1.26
C VAL A 281 -7.84 -1.35 -0.04
N GLY A 282 -6.86 -2.26 0.05
CA GLY A 282 -6.18 -2.79 -1.12
C GLY A 282 -5.24 -1.80 -1.78
N GLN A 283 -5.22 -1.76 -3.12
CA GLN A 283 -4.19 -1.04 -3.89
C GLN A 283 -4.74 -0.38 -5.16
N ASP A 284 -3.89 0.39 -5.85
CA ASP A 284 -4.08 0.94 -7.20
C ASP A 284 -5.35 1.81 -7.32
N GLY A 285 -5.87 2.31 -6.19
CA GLY A 285 -7.09 3.10 -6.16
C GLY A 285 -8.36 2.33 -6.60
N GLN A 286 -8.36 1.00 -6.48
CA GLN A 286 -9.48 0.15 -6.89
C GLN A 286 -10.64 0.17 -5.89
N VAL A 287 -10.34 0.43 -4.62
CA VAL A 287 -11.32 0.44 -3.53
C VAL A 287 -11.14 1.68 -2.68
N LEU A 288 -12.23 2.19 -2.14
CA LEU A 288 -12.28 3.26 -1.15
C LEU A 288 -13.07 2.76 0.06
N GLY A 289 -12.57 3.04 1.27
CA GLY A 289 -13.24 2.71 2.51
C GLY A 289 -14.09 3.86 3.04
N GLU A 290 -15.27 3.58 3.56
CA GLU A 290 -16.11 4.51 4.29
C GLU A 290 -16.41 3.91 5.66
N LEU A 291 -15.87 4.53 6.72
CA LEU A 291 -16.14 4.16 8.10
C LEU A 291 -17.01 5.24 8.74
N ASN A 292 -18.27 4.92 8.94
CA ASN A 292 -19.22 5.77 9.64
C ASN A 292 -19.19 5.41 11.13
N LEU A 293 -19.01 6.41 11.99
CA LEU A 293 -18.93 6.26 13.43
C LEU A 293 -20.03 7.07 14.11
N ASN A 294 -20.77 6.44 15.02
CA ASN A 294 -21.61 7.11 16.00
C ASN A 294 -20.81 7.25 17.30
N VAL A 295 -20.53 8.47 17.69
CA VAL A 295 -19.73 8.79 18.88
C VAL A 295 -20.64 9.31 19.97
N ASP A 296 -20.70 8.60 21.08
CA ASP A 296 -21.44 8.98 22.27
C ASP A 296 -20.49 9.09 23.47
N ALA A 297 -20.61 10.16 24.23
CA ALA A 297 -19.75 10.46 25.37
C ALA A 297 -18.24 10.25 25.09
N GLY A 298 -17.79 10.61 23.88
CA GLY A 298 -16.39 10.50 23.47
C GLY A 298 -15.92 9.09 23.13
N ARG A 299 -16.84 8.14 22.91
CA ARG A 299 -16.53 6.74 22.56
C ARG A 299 -17.33 6.32 21.33
N ILE A 300 -16.79 5.38 20.58
CA ILE A 300 -17.52 4.75 19.46
C ILE A 300 -18.63 3.87 20.04
N ALA A 301 -19.88 4.32 19.91
CA ALA A 301 -21.05 3.56 20.34
C ALA A 301 -21.46 2.53 19.27
N ASN A 302 -21.34 2.91 18.00
CA ASN A 302 -21.64 2.05 16.86
C ASN A 302 -20.82 2.47 15.63
N TRP A 303 -20.63 1.57 14.69
CA TRP A 303 -19.91 1.84 13.46
C TRP A 303 -20.45 1.04 12.29
N LYS A 304 -20.18 1.53 11.07
CA LYS A 304 -20.45 0.82 9.83
C LYS A 304 -19.28 1.00 8.86
N TRP A 305 -18.72 -0.10 8.39
CA TRP A 305 -17.70 -0.14 7.34
C TRP A 305 -18.35 -0.44 5.99
N THR A 306 -17.96 0.28 4.96
CA THR A 306 -18.43 0.07 3.59
C THR A 306 -17.25 0.18 2.64
N LEU A 307 -17.07 -0.82 1.79
CA LEU A 307 -16.11 -0.80 0.70
C LEU A 307 -16.80 -0.32 -0.58
N HIS A 308 -16.26 0.71 -1.19
CA HIS A 308 -16.72 1.23 -2.48
C HIS A 308 -15.75 0.81 -3.57
N HIS A 309 -16.15 -0.11 -4.45
CA HIS A 309 -15.36 -0.44 -5.64
C HIS A 309 -15.39 0.75 -6.60
N ILE A 310 -14.19 1.19 -7.00
CA ILE A 310 -14.00 2.28 -7.96
C ILE A 310 -13.89 1.66 -9.34
N ASP A 311 -15.00 1.58 -10.06
CA ASP A 311 -15.10 0.86 -11.32
C ASP A 311 -15.85 1.64 -12.42
N ASP A 312 -16.11 1.00 -13.56
CA ASP A 312 -16.73 1.63 -14.74
C ASP A 312 -18.22 1.97 -14.59
N ARG A 313 -18.84 1.64 -13.47
CA ARG A 313 -20.19 2.09 -13.10
C ARG A 313 -20.21 3.52 -12.55
N ILE A 314 -19.04 4.02 -12.12
CA ILE A 314 -18.90 5.39 -11.60
C ILE A 314 -18.56 6.33 -12.76
N ARG A 315 -19.38 7.36 -12.98
CA ARG A 315 -19.09 8.41 -13.96
C ARG A 315 -17.87 9.21 -13.49
N PRO A 316 -16.80 9.31 -14.30
CA PRO A 316 -15.62 10.09 -13.92
C PRO A 316 -15.95 11.58 -13.86
N ASP A 317 -15.39 12.29 -12.90
CA ASP A 317 -15.49 13.75 -12.81
C ASP A 317 -14.83 14.42 -14.02
N ALA A 318 -15.54 15.37 -14.63
CA ALA A 318 -15.08 16.02 -15.85
C ALA A 318 -13.87 16.95 -15.62
N GLY A 319 -13.82 17.64 -14.49
CA GLY A 319 -12.72 18.53 -14.13
C GLY A 319 -11.42 17.76 -13.86
N ILE A 320 -11.51 16.68 -13.09
CA ILE A 320 -10.37 15.78 -12.83
C ILE A 320 -9.93 15.08 -14.10
N THR A 321 -10.86 14.62 -14.95
CA THR A 321 -10.55 14.01 -16.25
C THR A 321 -9.75 14.97 -17.14
N LYS A 322 -10.17 16.24 -17.23
CA LYS A 322 -9.45 17.26 -17.98
C LYS A 322 -8.06 17.52 -17.41
N LEU A 323 -7.95 17.64 -16.09
CA LEU A 323 -6.65 17.84 -15.42
C LEU A 323 -5.69 16.69 -15.69
N ILE A 324 -6.15 15.45 -15.57
CA ILE A 324 -5.34 14.26 -15.89
C ILE A 324 -4.90 14.28 -17.36
N ALA A 325 -5.77 14.63 -18.29
CA ALA A 325 -5.44 14.70 -19.71
C ALA A 325 -4.32 15.73 -19.98
N GLU A 326 -4.37 16.90 -19.35
CA GLU A 326 -3.31 17.93 -19.48
C GLU A 326 -1.98 17.45 -18.87
N ILE A 327 -2.00 16.81 -17.69
CA ILE A 327 -0.82 16.24 -17.04
C ILE A 327 -0.18 15.15 -17.91
N ARG A 328 -0.99 14.31 -18.55
CA ARG A 328 -0.52 13.21 -19.40
C ARG A 328 -0.07 13.63 -20.78
N LYS A 329 -0.49 14.80 -21.28
CA LYS A 329 -0.18 15.28 -22.62
C LYS A 329 1.31 15.23 -23.01
N PRO A 330 2.28 15.56 -22.12
CA PRO A 330 3.71 15.44 -22.43
C PRO A 330 4.20 14.00 -22.60
N PHE A 331 3.43 13.02 -22.20
CA PHE A 331 3.80 11.60 -22.23
C PHE A 331 3.15 10.83 -23.37
N LEU A 332 2.09 11.37 -23.98
CA LEU A 332 1.28 10.68 -24.99
C LEU A 332 1.67 11.07 -26.41
N SER A 333 1.34 10.21 -27.37
CA SER A 333 1.54 10.48 -28.79
C SER A 333 0.80 11.74 -29.24
N GLY A 334 1.46 12.52 -30.11
CA GLY A 334 0.97 13.77 -30.65
C GLY A 334 1.93 14.94 -30.44
N ALA A 335 1.51 16.14 -30.83
CA ALA A 335 2.33 17.36 -30.79
C ALA A 335 2.75 17.79 -29.35
N GLY A 336 2.10 17.24 -28.34
CA GLY A 336 2.41 17.54 -26.92
C GLY A 336 3.54 16.68 -26.33
N PHE A 337 3.94 15.59 -26.99
CA PHE A 337 4.97 14.69 -26.45
C PHE A 337 6.30 15.41 -26.21
N LYS A 338 6.92 15.12 -25.08
CA LYS A 338 8.26 15.61 -24.74
C LYS A 338 9.09 14.45 -24.21
N GLN A 339 10.33 14.37 -24.66
CA GLN A 339 11.29 13.45 -24.07
C GLN A 339 11.49 13.79 -22.59
N GLN A 340 11.63 12.75 -21.76
CA GLN A 340 11.80 12.87 -20.30
C GLN A 340 13.08 12.17 -19.88
N VAL A 341 13.74 12.70 -18.86
CA VAL A 341 14.92 12.08 -18.25
C VAL A 341 14.50 11.28 -17.01
N ASN A 342 14.90 10.02 -16.95
CA ASN A 342 14.70 9.21 -15.76
C ASN A 342 15.53 9.79 -14.59
N PRO A 343 14.89 10.20 -13.49
CA PRO A 343 15.57 10.88 -12.39
C PRO A 343 16.54 9.99 -11.60
N PHE A 344 16.47 8.67 -11.78
CA PHE A 344 17.32 7.72 -11.04
C PHE A 344 18.61 7.35 -11.76
N ASN A 345 18.61 7.34 -13.09
CA ASN A 345 19.76 6.81 -13.86
C ASN A 345 20.11 7.63 -15.11
N GLY A 346 19.36 8.71 -15.41
CA GLY A 346 19.63 9.59 -16.56
C GLY A 346 19.23 9.03 -17.93
N THR A 347 18.64 7.84 -18.02
CA THR A 347 18.14 7.30 -19.28
C THR A 347 16.95 8.14 -19.78
N MET A 348 16.65 8.03 -21.08
CA MET A 348 15.65 8.89 -21.72
C MET A 348 14.40 8.12 -22.12
N LEU A 349 13.23 8.67 -21.78
CA LEU A 349 11.98 8.32 -22.44
C LEU A 349 11.96 9.01 -23.82
N THR A 350 12.24 8.27 -24.87
CA THR A 350 12.37 8.82 -26.23
C THR A 350 11.12 8.65 -27.09
N ARG A 351 10.11 7.93 -26.63
CA ARG A 351 8.86 7.64 -27.32
C ARG A 351 7.66 7.74 -26.38
N PRO A 352 6.46 8.03 -26.91
CA PRO A 352 5.24 8.14 -26.10
C PRO A 352 4.92 6.85 -25.33
N ILE A 353 4.36 6.98 -24.13
CA ILE A 353 4.04 5.83 -23.28
C ILE A 353 2.86 4.99 -23.81
N ASP A 354 2.00 5.54 -24.64
CA ASP A 354 0.92 4.83 -25.33
C ASP A 354 1.39 4.01 -26.56
N THR A 355 2.70 4.03 -26.87
CA THR A 355 3.30 3.24 -27.94
C THR A 355 3.13 1.74 -27.67
N VAL A 356 2.59 1.00 -28.66
CA VAL A 356 2.52 -0.46 -28.61
C VAL A 356 3.92 -1.04 -28.87
N VAL A 357 4.51 -1.68 -27.86
CA VAL A 357 5.87 -2.25 -27.92
C VAL A 357 5.88 -3.74 -28.25
N GLY A 358 4.75 -4.42 -28.10
CA GLY A 358 4.59 -5.85 -28.38
C GLY A 358 3.18 -6.33 -28.11
N ARG A 359 3.01 -7.63 -28.01
CA ARG A 359 1.74 -8.29 -27.73
C ARG A 359 1.94 -9.46 -26.78
N THR A 360 0.88 -9.84 -26.09
CA THR A 360 0.86 -11.07 -25.30
C THR A 360 -0.31 -11.97 -25.71
N SER A 361 -0.10 -13.27 -25.71
CA SER A 361 -1.16 -14.27 -25.97
C SER A 361 -1.87 -14.70 -24.67
N VAL A 362 -1.31 -14.40 -23.50
CA VAL A 362 -1.85 -14.71 -22.18
C VAL A 362 -1.95 -13.44 -21.36
N ALA A 363 -2.78 -13.42 -20.31
CA ALA A 363 -2.80 -12.29 -19.39
C ALA A 363 -1.45 -12.17 -18.65
N LEU A 364 -0.88 -10.96 -18.61
CA LEU A 364 0.28 -10.63 -17.80
C LEU A 364 -0.22 -10.02 -16.49
N HIS A 365 -0.05 -10.74 -15.41
CA HIS A 365 -0.44 -10.31 -14.06
C HIS A 365 0.49 -10.94 -13.03
N ARG A 366 0.49 -10.40 -11.84
CA ARG A 366 1.21 -10.92 -10.70
C ARG A 366 0.33 -11.10 -9.47
N MET A 367 -0.95 -10.85 -9.63
CA MET A 367 -1.95 -10.91 -8.58
C MET A 367 -2.85 -12.12 -8.79
N ASN A 368 -3.09 -12.84 -7.70
CA ASN A 368 -3.99 -13.98 -7.69
C ASN A 368 -5.27 -13.61 -6.93
N PHE A 369 -6.22 -13.03 -7.65
CA PHE A 369 -7.47 -12.58 -7.04
C PHE A 369 -8.59 -13.63 -7.05
N ALA A 370 -8.39 -14.73 -7.73
CA ALA A 370 -9.40 -15.76 -7.85
C ALA A 370 -8.70 -17.09 -8.02
N ASN A 371 -8.67 -17.95 -7.04
CA ASN A 371 -8.32 -19.36 -7.11
C ASN A 371 -7.41 -19.81 -8.29
N GLN A 372 -6.46 -18.96 -8.68
CA GLN A 372 -5.51 -19.25 -9.75
C GLN A 372 -4.42 -20.19 -9.25
N GLU A 373 -4.02 -21.11 -10.10
CA GLU A 373 -2.93 -22.04 -9.83
C GLU A 373 -1.77 -21.83 -10.84
N PRO A 374 -0.53 -21.61 -10.39
CA PRO A 374 -0.15 -21.35 -8.99
C PRO A 374 -0.56 -19.97 -8.52
N ALA A 375 -0.66 -19.79 -7.20
CA ALA A 375 -0.92 -18.48 -6.61
C ALA A 375 0.12 -17.44 -7.06
N ALA A 376 -0.30 -16.21 -7.37
CA ALA A 376 0.61 -15.18 -7.86
C ALA A 376 1.70 -14.76 -6.85
N VAL A 377 1.47 -15.02 -5.56
CA VAL A 377 2.50 -14.89 -4.53
C VAL A 377 3.69 -15.83 -4.79
N ILE A 378 3.48 -16.93 -5.50
CA ILE A 378 4.51 -17.88 -5.91
C ILE A 378 5.09 -17.50 -7.26
N GLU A 379 4.24 -17.36 -8.28
CA GLU A 379 4.63 -16.99 -9.64
C GLU A 379 3.54 -16.15 -10.31
N GLY A 380 3.94 -15.06 -10.93
CA GLY A 380 3.07 -14.25 -11.78
C GLY A 380 3.58 -14.20 -13.22
N THR A 381 2.68 -14.26 -14.19
CA THR A 381 3.03 -14.22 -15.62
C THR A 381 3.80 -12.95 -16.00
N SER A 382 3.52 -11.80 -15.36
CA SER A 382 4.29 -10.58 -15.56
C SER A 382 5.75 -10.72 -15.08
N HIS A 383 5.98 -11.34 -13.92
CA HIS A 383 7.34 -11.55 -13.41
C HIS A 383 8.13 -12.54 -14.26
N ILE A 384 7.47 -13.60 -14.73
CA ILE A 384 8.06 -14.57 -15.65
C ILE A 384 8.47 -13.86 -16.95
N PHE A 385 7.59 -13.04 -17.51
CA PHE A 385 7.86 -12.26 -18.70
C PHE A 385 9.07 -11.33 -18.53
N LEU A 386 9.13 -10.59 -17.42
CA LEU A 386 10.23 -9.66 -17.14
C LEU A 386 11.55 -10.41 -16.94
N THR A 387 11.55 -11.51 -16.18
CA THR A 387 12.77 -12.29 -15.96
C THR A 387 13.26 -12.97 -17.23
N ASP A 388 12.37 -13.42 -18.13
CA ASP A 388 12.76 -13.94 -19.44
C ASP A 388 13.44 -12.87 -20.31
N ALA A 389 12.90 -11.65 -20.29
CA ALA A 389 13.51 -10.51 -20.97
C ALA A 389 14.92 -10.22 -20.43
N PHE A 390 15.07 -10.12 -19.11
CA PHE A 390 16.36 -9.82 -18.49
C PHE A 390 17.39 -10.92 -18.75
N ARG A 391 17.00 -12.19 -18.57
CA ARG A 391 17.89 -13.33 -18.83
C ARG A 391 18.42 -13.33 -20.25
N ARG A 392 17.54 -13.11 -21.22
CA ARG A 392 17.90 -13.12 -22.65
C ARG A 392 18.78 -11.93 -23.01
N GLU A 393 18.35 -10.71 -22.64
CA GLU A 393 19.02 -9.48 -23.03
C GLU A 393 20.37 -9.28 -22.34
N ALA A 394 20.53 -9.77 -21.10
CA ALA A 394 21.80 -9.80 -20.39
C ALA A 394 22.66 -11.01 -20.75
N ALA A 395 22.15 -11.98 -21.53
CA ALA A 395 22.80 -13.27 -21.79
C ALA A 395 23.28 -13.95 -20.49
N ALA A 396 22.40 -14.02 -19.47
CA ALA A 396 22.71 -14.60 -18.16
C ALA A 396 22.24 -16.06 -18.04
N ASP A 397 22.82 -16.83 -17.10
CA ASP A 397 22.36 -18.18 -16.77
C ASP A 397 21.04 -18.13 -16.02
N VAL A 398 20.91 -17.21 -15.08
CA VAL A 398 19.71 -16.97 -14.26
C VAL A 398 19.37 -15.50 -14.28
N ALA A 399 18.09 -15.18 -14.39
CA ALA A 399 17.58 -13.86 -14.04
C ALA A 399 16.51 -13.99 -12.96
N ALA A 400 16.45 -13.02 -12.05
CA ALA A 400 15.48 -13.00 -10.95
C ALA A 400 14.98 -11.60 -10.65
N ILE A 401 13.72 -11.50 -10.28
CA ILE A 401 13.12 -10.29 -9.69
C ILE A 401 12.13 -10.68 -8.60
N ARG A 402 12.03 -9.86 -7.55
CA ARG A 402 10.86 -9.90 -6.68
C ARG A 402 9.68 -9.19 -7.37
N GLY A 403 9.98 -8.16 -8.14
CA GLY A 403 9.00 -7.29 -8.76
C GLY A 403 8.25 -6.45 -7.74
N PHE A 404 7.36 -5.63 -8.25
CA PHE A 404 6.49 -4.79 -7.43
C PHE A 404 5.17 -5.50 -7.19
N ARG A 405 4.58 -5.35 -6.02
CA ARG A 405 3.32 -6.01 -5.62
C ARG A 405 2.06 -5.34 -6.16
N TYR A 406 2.19 -4.20 -6.78
CA TYR A 406 1.14 -3.40 -7.38
C TYR A 406 1.33 -3.29 -8.89
N GLY A 407 0.43 -2.62 -9.56
CA GLY A 407 0.47 -2.38 -10.98
C GLY A 407 -0.69 -3.04 -11.72
N THR A 408 -0.62 -2.96 -13.02
CA THR A 408 -1.71 -3.33 -13.90
C THR A 408 -1.74 -4.81 -14.27
N VAL A 409 -2.86 -5.23 -14.83
CA VAL A 409 -2.97 -6.44 -15.66
C VAL A 409 -2.98 -6.03 -17.12
N VAL A 410 -2.21 -6.73 -17.94
CA VAL A 410 -2.29 -6.66 -19.41
C VAL A 410 -3.04 -7.88 -19.91
N ARG A 411 -4.23 -7.67 -20.46
CA ARG A 411 -5.04 -8.75 -21.08
C ARG A 411 -4.38 -9.23 -22.38
N PRO A 412 -4.70 -10.45 -22.86
CA PRO A 412 -4.23 -10.91 -24.17
C PRO A 412 -4.49 -9.82 -25.24
N GLY A 413 -3.43 -9.43 -25.95
CA GLY A 413 -3.49 -8.31 -26.88
C GLY A 413 -2.24 -7.44 -26.90
N PRO A 414 -2.35 -6.16 -27.21
CA PRO A 414 -1.22 -5.23 -27.27
C PRO A 414 -0.65 -4.94 -25.86
N ILE A 415 0.67 -4.81 -25.79
CA ILE A 415 1.41 -4.30 -24.62
C ILE A 415 1.86 -2.89 -24.99
N ARG A 416 1.51 -1.91 -24.17
CA ARG A 416 1.94 -0.52 -24.31
C ARG A 416 3.16 -0.25 -23.44
N LEU A 417 3.90 0.79 -23.76
CA LEU A 417 5.05 1.19 -22.97
C LEU A 417 4.64 1.59 -21.53
N GLU A 418 3.48 2.24 -21.36
CA GLU A 418 2.93 2.56 -20.03
C GLU A 418 2.65 1.31 -19.18
N ASP A 419 2.27 0.18 -19.77
CA ASP A 419 2.07 -1.07 -19.05
C ASP A 419 3.39 -1.58 -18.44
N LEU A 420 4.50 -1.41 -19.16
CA LEU A 420 5.83 -1.77 -18.66
C LEU A 420 6.26 -0.85 -17.50
N TYR A 421 5.94 0.45 -17.56
CA TYR A 421 6.20 1.36 -16.44
C TYR A 421 5.33 1.07 -15.22
N HIS A 422 4.15 0.49 -15.38
CA HIS A 422 3.39 -0.03 -14.24
C HIS A 422 4.00 -1.32 -13.65
N PHE A 423 4.67 -2.13 -14.45
CA PHE A 423 5.40 -3.31 -13.94
C PHE A 423 6.77 -2.96 -13.36
N ILE A 424 7.41 -1.89 -13.83
CA ILE A 424 8.75 -1.44 -13.44
C ILE A 424 8.74 0.08 -13.20
N PRO A 425 8.07 0.56 -12.15
CA PRO A 425 7.71 1.97 -12.04
C PRO A 425 8.84 2.91 -11.61
N ILE A 426 10.03 2.40 -11.30
CA ILE A 426 11.22 3.21 -10.99
C ILE A 426 12.27 3.16 -12.10
N GLY A 427 12.02 2.40 -13.19
CA GLY A 427 12.91 2.31 -14.34
C GLY A 427 14.38 2.08 -13.97
N PRO A 428 14.75 1.02 -13.22
CA PRO A 428 16.15 0.72 -12.92
C PRO A 428 16.89 0.31 -14.19
N LEU A 429 18.21 0.29 -14.17
CA LEU A 429 18.99 -0.40 -15.19
C LEU A 429 18.84 -1.92 -15.03
N VAL A 430 19.27 -2.67 -16.03
CA VAL A 430 19.47 -4.12 -15.92
C VAL A 430 20.95 -4.42 -16.05
N ALA A 431 21.48 -5.19 -15.11
CA ALA A 431 22.85 -5.66 -15.17
C ALA A 431 22.92 -7.18 -14.95
N LYS A 432 24.03 -7.77 -15.40
CA LYS A 432 24.46 -9.09 -14.99
C LYS A 432 25.76 -9.02 -14.20
N GLY A 433 25.95 -9.96 -13.29
CA GLY A 433 27.18 -10.19 -12.57
C GLY A 433 27.37 -11.66 -12.27
N THR A 434 28.48 -12.01 -11.67
CA THR A 434 28.81 -13.39 -11.28
C THR A 434 28.51 -13.58 -9.80
N ILE A 435 27.77 -14.64 -9.47
CA ILE A 435 27.44 -15.04 -8.10
C ILE A 435 27.60 -16.56 -7.94
N LYS A 436 27.86 -17.00 -6.70
CA LYS A 436 27.93 -18.44 -6.37
C LYS A 436 26.53 -19.08 -6.32
N GLY A 437 26.42 -20.37 -6.66
CA GLY A 437 25.16 -21.09 -6.60
C GLY A 437 24.52 -21.10 -5.21
N ARG A 438 25.33 -21.16 -4.13
CA ARG A 438 24.83 -21.02 -2.75
C ARG A 438 24.13 -19.69 -2.50
N VAL A 439 24.55 -18.59 -3.14
CA VAL A 439 23.91 -17.27 -3.00
C VAL A 439 22.54 -17.28 -3.64
N ILE A 440 22.38 -17.93 -4.81
CA ILE A 440 21.08 -18.09 -5.47
C ILE A 440 20.14 -18.89 -4.56
N LYS A 441 20.62 -20.02 -3.99
CA LYS A 441 19.83 -20.84 -3.08
C LYS A 441 19.40 -20.06 -1.84
N THR A 442 20.32 -19.33 -1.22
CA THR A 442 20.01 -18.45 -0.06
C THR A 442 18.97 -17.39 -0.41
N GLN A 443 19.03 -16.82 -1.62
CA GLN A 443 18.03 -15.86 -2.07
C GLN A 443 16.62 -16.47 -2.15
N ILE A 444 16.50 -17.69 -2.66
CA ILE A 444 15.20 -18.41 -2.68
C ILE A 444 14.72 -18.65 -1.25
N GLU A 445 15.57 -19.19 -0.38
CA GLU A 445 15.25 -19.50 1.02
C GLU A 445 14.74 -18.25 1.78
N ASN A 446 15.46 -17.13 1.67
CA ASN A 446 15.09 -15.86 2.30
C ASN A 446 13.78 -15.30 1.72
N SER A 447 13.56 -15.50 0.42
CA SER A 447 12.31 -15.09 -0.23
C SER A 447 11.13 -15.90 0.28
N VAL A 448 11.28 -17.22 0.46
CA VAL A 448 10.25 -18.09 1.02
C VAL A 448 9.95 -17.69 2.46
N ASP A 449 10.97 -17.47 3.27
CA ASP A 449 10.81 -17.00 4.66
C ASP A 449 10.08 -15.67 4.73
N GLY A 450 10.50 -14.69 3.94
CA GLY A 450 9.91 -13.35 3.94
C GLY A 450 8.53 -13.23 3.29
N SER A 451 8.07 -14.23 2.55
CA SER A 451 6.79 -14.15 1.83
C SER A 451 5.79 -15.22 2.25
N LEU A 452 6.25 -16.37 2.72
CA LEU A 452 5.41 -17.54 2.97
C LEU A 452 5.59 -18.13 4.37
N ASN A 453 6.31 -17.44 5.28
CA ASN A 453 6.48 -17.95 6.65
C ASN A 453 5.11 -18.09 7.34
N PRO A 454 4.81 -19.23 7.99
CA PRO A 454 3.61 -19.37 8.80
C PRO A 454 3.48 -18.34 9.93
N ASP A 455 4.62 -17.82 10.41
CA ASP A 455 4.68 -16.69 11.34
C ASP A 455 4.76 -15.38 10.55
N VAL A 456 3.63 -14.69 10.45
CA VAL A 456 3.51 -13.43 9.69
C VAL A 456 4.38 -12.29 10.22
N SER A 457 4.83 -12.35 11.48
CA SER A 457 5.75 -11.35 12.03
C SER A 457 7.13 -11.35 11.34
N LYS A 458 7.43 -12.41 10.58
CA LYS A 458 8.64 -12.58 9.79
C LYS A 458 8.50 -12.12 8.34
N TRP A 459 7.32 -11.72 7.92
CA TRP A 459 7.11 -11.26 6.55
C TRP A 459 7.87 -9.95 6.28
N THR A 460 8.55 -9.94 5.14
CA THR A 460 9.28 -8.78 4.62
C THR A 460 8.68 -8.25 3.32
N GLY A 461 7.65 -8.88 2.81
CA GLY A 461 6.95 -8.55 1.58
C GLY A 461 6.20 -9.76 1.05
N GLY A 462 5.15 -9.54 0.27
CA GLY A 462 4.15 -10.52 -0.05
C GLY A 462 4.47 -11.51 -1.20
N TRP A 463 5.61 -11.38 -1.92
CA TRP A 463 5.85 -12.15 -3.14
C TRP A 463 7.21 -12.82 -3.15
N LEU A 464 7.25 -14.05 -3.69
CA LEU A 464 8.51 -14.74 -3.95
C LEU A 464 9.30 -14.05 -5.07
N PHE A 465 10.60 -14.24 -5.08
CA PHE A 465 11.39 -14.02 -6.26
C PHE A 465 10.93 -14.95 -7.38
N ASN A 466 10.74 -14.42 -8.56
CA ASN A 466 10.50 -15.18 -9.77
C ASN A 466 11.78 -15.25 -10.60
N PHE A 467 11.97 -16.37 -11.29
CA PHE A 467 13.23 -16.68 -11.95
C PHE A 467 13.03 -17.03 -13.42
N SER A 468 14.03 -16.71 -14.23
CA SER A 468 14.24 -17.32 -15.54
C SER A 468 15.54 -18.12 -15.53
N GLY A 469 15.52 -19.31 -16.15
CA GLY A 469 16.66 -20.21 -16.15
C GLY A 469 16.84 -21.02 -14.87
N LEU A 470 15.86 -21.00 -13.95
CA LEU A 470 15.86 -21.74 -12.70
C LEU A 470 14.51 -22.42 -12.46
N ARG A 471 14.53 -23.59 -11.82
CA ARG A 471 13.37 -24.29 -11.26
C ARG A 471 13.68 -24.74 -9.84
N ALA A 472 12.67 -24.80 -8.97
CA ALA A 472 12.80 -25.31 -7.62
C ALA A 472 11.46 -25.83 -7.08
N ASP A 473 11.54 -26.77 -6.15
CA ASP A 473 10.41 -27.19 -5.31
C ASP A 473 10.45 -26.37 -4.02
N ILE A 474 9.30 -25.86 -3.58
CA ILE A 474 9.16 -24.93 -2.44
C ILE A 474 8.28 -25.55 -1.35
N ASP A 475 8.83 -25.67 -0.15
CA ASP A 475 8.10 -26.00 1.08
C ASP A 475 8.17 -24.85 2.09
N PRO A 476 7.12 -24.03 2.24
CA PRO A 476 7.13 -22.92 3.19
C PRO A 476 7.21 -23.34 4.65
N TYR A 477 6.91 -24.61 4.97
CA TYR A 477 6.90 -25.13 6.33
C TYR A 477 8.20 -25.84 6.72
N ALA A 478 9.13 -26.02 5.78
CA ALA A 478 10.41 -26.63 6.04
C ALA A 478 11.31 -25.70 6.89
N LYS A 479 12.34 -26.28 7.50
CA LYS A 479 13.36 -25.54 8.24
C LYS A 479 14.15 -24.64 7.30
N ALA A 480 14.77 -23.62 7.87
CA ALA A 480 15.68 -22.73 7.14
C ALA A 480 16.78 -23.55 6.46
N GLY A 481 17.01 -23.28 5.17
CA GLY A 481 17.94 -24.02 4.32
C GLY A 481 17.37 -25.27 3.62
N GLU A 482 16.13 -25.68 3.96
CA GLU A 482 15.44 -26.85 3.39
C GLU A 482 14.14 -26.48 2.66
N ARG A 483 13.79 -25.18 2.59
CA ARG A 483 12.55 -24.68 1.96
C ARG A 483 12.59 -24.73 0.45
N ALA A 484 13.79 -24.69 -0.13
CA ALA A 484 14.02 -24.81 -1.57
C ALA A 484 14.80 -26.08 -1.87
N THR A 485 14.15 -27.06 -2.52
CA THR A 485 14.75 -28.34 -2.92
C THR A 485 14.67 -28.51 -4.43
N ASN A 486 15.35 -29.52 -4.97
CA ASN A 486 15.39 -29.80 -6.42
C ASN A 486 15.69 -28.54 -7.25
N VAL A 487 16.63 -27.70 -6.76
CA VAL A 487 17.01 -26.48 -7.46
C VAL A 487 17.80 -26.84 -8.71
N LEU A 488 17.23 -26.54 -9.87
CA LEU A 488 17.81 -26.84 -11.18
C LEU A 488 18.09 -25.54 -11.93
N ILE A 489 19.23 -25.48 -12.61
CA ILE A 489 19.59 -24.37 -13.53
C ILE A 489 19.65 -24.90 -14.95
N MET A 490 19.15 -24.11 -15.89
CA MET A 490 19.23 -24.38 -17.32
C MET A 490 20.64 -24.08 -17.82
N ASP A 491 21.37 -25.12 -18.18
CA ASP A 491 22.65 -24.97 -18.86
C ASP A 491 22.44 -24.39 -20.27
N ARG A 492 22.97 -23.20 -20.51
CA ARG A 492 22.74 -22.46 -21.78
C ARG A 492 23.38 -23.12 -23.01
N ARG A 493 24.42 -23.94 -22.81
CA ARG A 493 25.12 -24.62 -23.93
C ARG A 493 24.41 -25.87 -24.35
N SER A 494 24.00 -26.70 -23.38
CA SER A 494 23.34 -27.99 -23.65
C SER A 494 21.81 -27.89 -23.68
N ASN A 495 21.24 -26.79 -23.24
CA ASN A 495 19.79 -26.59 -23.02
C ASN A 495 19.16 -27.67 -22.11
N GLN A 496 19.94 -28.17 -21.15
CA GLN A 496 19.50 -29.20 -20.20
C GLN A 496 19.41 -28.60 -18.79
N TRP A 497 18.45 -29.11 -18.01
CA TRP A 497 18.33 -28.79 -16.59
C TRP A 497 19.34 -29.61 -15.79
N LYS A 498 20.17 -28.93 -14.98
CA LYS A 498 21.19 -29.52 -14.12
C LYS A 498 20.98 -29.09 -12.68
N PRO A 499 21.21 -29.95 -11.68
CA PRO A 499 21.24 -29.53 -10.29
C PRO A 499 22.18 -28.33 -10.09
N ILE A 500 21.79 -27.38 -9.26
CA ILE A 500 22.67 -26.25 -8.92
C ILE A 500 23.89 -26.74 -8.15
N ASP A 501 25.07 -26.35 -8.58
CA ASP A 501 26.31 -26.52 -7.82
C ASP A 501 26.51 -25.29 -6.93
N SER A 502 26.56 -25.49 -5.61
CA SER A 502 26.70 -24.41 -4.63
C SER A 502 27.97 -23.59 -4.80
N GLU A 503 29.07 -24.20 -5.28
CA GLU A 503 30.37 -23.54 -5.42
C GLU A 503 30.66 -23.06 -6.85
N ALA A 504 29.86 -23.45 -7.81
CA ALA A 504 30.00 -22.96 -9.18
C ALA A 504 29.60 -21.48 -9.29
N ASP A 505 30.22 -20.81 -10.24
CA ASP A 505 29.87 -19.45 -10.62
C ASP A 505 28.78 -19.44 -11.70
N TYR A 506 27.77 -18.62 -11.47
CA TYR A 506 26.68 -18.40 -12.40
C TYR A 506 26.55 -16.93 -12.75
N THR A 507 26.25 -16.62 -13.99
CA THR A 507 25.87 -15.27 -14.39
C THR A 507 24.43 -15.02 -13.99
N TYR A 508 24.21 -13.94 -13.24
CA TYR A 508 22.93 -13.57 -12.64
C TYR A 508 22.53 -12.16 -13.10
N ALA A 509 21.31 -12.01 -13.60
CA ALA A 509 20.77 -10.72 -14.07
C ALA A 509 19.56 -10.28 -13.26
N SER A 510 19.49 -8.99 -12.94
CA SER A 510 18.33 -8.37 -12.31
C SER A 510 18.40 -6.84 -12.43
N TYR A 511 17.54 -6.14 -11.66
CA TYR A 511 17.60 -4.69 -11.51
C TYR A 511 18.97 -4.25 -10.99
N TYR A 512 19.43 -3.12 -11.52
CA TYR A 512 20.69 -2.52 -11.09
C TYR A 512 20.50 -1.04 -10.81
N TYR A 513 20.99 -0.63 -9.67
CA TYR A 513 20.95 0.76 -9.22
C TYR A 513 22.37 1.30 -9.15
N THR A 514 22.67 2.35 -9.88
CA THR A 514 24.01 2.94 -9.95
C THR A 514 24.53 3.45 -8.60
N ARG A 515 23.63 3.63 -7.63
CA ARG A 515 23.95 4.04 -6.25
C ARG A 515 24.53 2.90 -5.40
N ASP A 516 24.29 1.65 -5.83
CA ASP A 516 24.74 0.43 -5.14
C ASP A 516 25.57 -0.42 -6.13
N PRO A 517 26.79 0.06 -6.51
CA PRO A 517 27.53 -0.48 -7.66
C PRO A 517 27.96 -1.94 -7.51
N ASP A 518 28.06 -2.46 -6.30
CA ASP A 518 28.49 -3.83 -6.00
C ASP A 518 27.30 -4.80 -5.87
N LEU A 519 26.05 -4.33 -6.07
CA LEU A 519 24.84 -5.10 -5.87
C LEU A 519 24.02 -5.21 -7.16
N ILE A 520 23.51 -6.41 -7.43
CA ILE A 520 22.45 -6.63 -8.40
C ILE A 520 21.17 -6.98 -7.61
N ASN A 521 20.22 -6.05 -7.54
CA ASN A 521 18.96 -6.19 -6.80
C ASN A 521 19.20 -6.77 -5.38
N THR A 522 20.02 -6.08 -4.58
CA THR A 522 20.40 -6.46 -3.21
C THR A 522 21.35 -7.65 -3.07
N VAL A 523 21.73 -8.31 -4.16
CA VAL A 523 22.64 -9.45 -4.17
C VAL A 523 24.06 -8.97 -4.48
N PRO A 524 25.05 -9.19 -3.61
CA PRO A 524 26.46 -8.93 -3.93
C PRO A 524 26.92 -9.76 -5.13
N ALA A 525 27.50 -9.11 -6.12
CA ALA A 525 27.94 -9.74 -7.35
C ALA A 525 29.30 -9.20 -7.79
N GLN A 526 30.04 -10.02 -8.56
CA GLN A 526 31.32 -9.63 -9.15
C GLN A 526 31.14 -9.41 -10.66
N ALA A 527 32.10 -8.70 -11.26
CA ALA A 527 32.15 -8.45 -12.71
C ALA A 527 30.83 -7.93 -13.27
N ILE A 528 30.23 -6.93 -12.60
CA ILE A 528 28.95 -6.36 -12.98
C ILE A 528 29.05 -5.65 -14.32
N THR A 529 28.13 -5.95 -15.24
CA THR A 529 28.02 -5.36 -16.57
C THR A 529 26.60 -4.95 -16.83
N VAL A 530 26.37 -3.65 -17.10
CA VAL A 530 25.05 -3.09 -17.46
C VAL A 530 24.69 -3.48 -18.89
N VAL A 531 23.42 -3.75 -19.12
CA VAL A 531 22.86 -4.00 -20.46
C VAL A 531 22.79 -2.68 -21.24
N LYS A 532 23.40 -2.66 -22.42
CA LYS A 532 23.53 -1.48 -23.26
C LYS A 532 22.79 -1.65 -24.60
N ASP A 533 22.47 -0.51 -25.22
CA ASP A 533 22.02 -0.48 -26.61
C ASP A 533 23.18 -0.71 -27.61
N LYS A 534 22.85 -0.68 -28.90
CA LYS A 534 23.84 -0.83 -29.98
C LYS A 534 24.88 0.30 -30.04
N ASP A 535 24.56 1.45 -29.48
CA ASP A 535 25.40 2.65 -29.45
C ASP A 535 26.22 2.74 -28.14
N GLY A 536 26.13 1.72 -27.28
CA GLY A 536 26.86 1.64 -26.01
C GLY A 536 26.22 2.42 -24.86
N ARG A 537 24.97 2.89 -25.00
CA ARG A 537 24.26 3.61 -23.96
C ARG A 537 23.54 2.63 -23.03
N ASP A 538 23.50 2.96 -21.76
CA ASP A 538 22.76 2.18 -20.76
C ASP A 538 21.27 2.19 -21.07
N LEU A 539 20.62 1.03 -20.92
CA LEU A 539 19.18 0.88 -21.08
C LEU A 539 18.51 0.69 -19.73
N ASP A 540 17.44 1.43 -19.49
CA ASP A 540 16.58 1.10 -18.37
C ASP A 540 15.83 -0.23 -18.60
N ALA A 541 15.30 -0.79 -17.51
CA ALA A 541 14.66 -2.11 -17.56
C ALA A 541 13.43 -2.14 -18.47
N VAL A 542 12.70 -1.03 -18.62
CA VAL A 542 11.53 -0.92 -19.52
C VAL A 542 11.97 -1.04 -20.97
N GLU A 543 13.04 -0.36 -21.36
CA GLU A 543 13.60 -0.45 -22.73
C GLU A 543 14.24 -1.81 -23.01
N VAL A 544 14.86 -2.45 -22.01
CA VAL A 544 15.34 -3.85 -22.12
C VAL A 544 14.18 -4.78 -22.46
N VAL A 545 13.05 -4.66 -21.77
CA VAL A 545 11.85 -5.48 -22.03
C VAL A 545 11.26 -5.16 -23.40
N ALA A 546 11.21 -3.90 -23.81
CA ALA A 546 10.72 -3.51 -25.13
C ALA A 546 11.60 -4.06 -26.26
N ARG A 547 12.94 -4.08 -26.08
CA ARG A 547 13.90 -4.70 -26.99
C ARG A 547 13.70 -6.21 -27.09
N TYR A 548 13.50 -6.86 -25.95
CA TYR A 548 13.16 -8.28 -25.92
C TYR A 548 11.89 -8.57 -26.74
N LEU A 549 10.80 -7.82 -26.52
CA LEU A 549 9.58 -7.99 -27.31
C LEU A 549 9.82 -7.80 -28.81
N ALA A 550 10.61 -6.80 -29.19
CA ALA A 550 10.94 -6.55 -30.59
C ALA A 550 11.68 -7.72 -31.27
N SER A 551 12.44 -8.51 -30.49
CA SER A 551 13.20 -9.68 -30.97
C SER A 551 12.35 -10.97 -31.09
N LEU A 552 11.13 -10.98 -30.55
CA LEU A 552 10.26 -12.15 -30.60
C LEU A 552 9.51 -12.25 -31.94
N PRO A 553 9.21 -13.47 -32.43
CA PRO A 553 8.32 -13.67 -33.57
C PRO A 553 7.00 -12.93 -33.38
N LYS A 554 6.59 -12.14 -34.37
CA LYS A 554 5.36 -11.29 -34.31
C LYS A 554 5.31 -10.35 -33.09
N ARG A 555 6.45 -10.09 -32.45
CA ARG A 555 6.56 -9.35 -31.17
C ARG A 555 5.61 -9.91 -30.08
N MET A 556 5.44 -11.24 -30.04
CA MET A 556 4.47 -11.90 -29.18
C MET A 556 5.16 -12.65 -28.05
N THR A 557 4.79 -12.37 -26.82
CA THR A 557 5.19 -13.14 -25.64
C THR A 557 4.07 -14.08 -25.17
N SER A 558 4.44 -15.19 -24.57
CA SER A 558 3.52 -16.19 -23.97
C SER A 558 4.18 -16.84 -22.75
N PRO A 559 4.40 -16.07 -21.67
CA PRO A 559 5.06 -16.58 -20.48
C PRO A 559 4.23 -17.69 -19.82
N ARG A 560 4.93 -18.71 -19.29
CA ARG A 560 4.31 -19.84 -18.59
C ARG A 560 4.87 -19.95 -17.18
N THR A 561 4.00 -20.10 -16.22
CA THR A 561 4.30 -20.43 -14.82
C THR A 561 4.71 -21.91 -14.66
N GLY A 562 5.11 -22.31 -13.46
CA GLY A 562 5.50 -23.69 -13.14
C GLY A 562 7.02 -23.88 -13.02
N ARG A 563 7.77 -22.79 -12.79
CA ARG A 563 9.19 -22.84 -12.45
C ARG A 563 9.43 -23.10 -10.97
N LEU A 564 8.57 -22.51 -10.13
CA LEU A 564 8.52 -22.76 -8.70
C LEU A 564 7.31 -23.62 -8.39
N LYS A 565 7.54 -24.81 -7.82
CA LYS A 565 6.49 -25.78 -7.50
C LYS A 565 6.30 -25.82 -5.98
N LEU A 566 5.11 -25.47 -5.51
CA LEU A 566 4.74 -25.72 -4.13
C LEU A 566 4.54 -27.23 -3.91
N ILE A 567 5.21 -27.75 -2.90
CA ILE A 567 5.03 -29.16 -2.48
C ILE A 567 4.00 -29.28 -1.34
N LYS A 568 3.63 -28.17 -0.73
CA LYS A 568 2.51 -28.07 0.23
C LYS A 568 1.68 -26.82 -0.09
N PRO A 569 0.35 -26.89 0.07
CA PRO A 569 -0.53 -25.75 -0.20
C PRO A 569 -0.17 -24.54 0.68
N VAL A 570 -0.29 -23.33 0.12
CA VAL A 570 -0.29 -22.11 0.92
C VAL A 570 -1.56 -22.08 1.76
N PRO A 571 -1.50 -21.70 3.05
CA PRO A 571 -2.70 -21.57 3.87
C PRO A 571 -3.71 -20.59 3.27
N ALA A 572 -5.00 -20.89 3.40
CA ALA A 572 -6.05 -19.97 2.98
C ALA A 572 -5.99 -18.65 3.75
N ALA A 573 -6.31 -17.53 3.09
CA ALA A 573 -6.35 -16.22 3.72
C ALA A 573 -7.37 -16.18 4.86
N SER A 574 -6.99 -15.66 6.03
CA SER A 574 -7.88 -15.43 7.17
C SER A 574 -8.59 -14.08 7.06
N PHE A 575 -7.92 -13.09 6.49
CA PHE A 575 -8.42 -11.72 6.32
C PHE A 575 -8.04 -11.21 4.93
N GLY A 576 -8.81 -10.22 4.45
CA GLY A 576 -8.46 -9.44 3.29
C GLY A 576 -8.44 -10.22 1.99
N SER A 577 -7.41 -9.97 1.20
CA SER A 577 -7.25 -10.51 -0.15
C SER A 577 -6.62 -11.89 -0.15
N PRO A 578 -7.06 -12.81 -1.04
CA PRO A 578 -6.39 -14.09 -1.23
C PRO A 578 -4.96 -13.96 -1.82
N GLU A 579 -4.53 -12.75 -2.19
CA GLU A 579 -3.17 -12.49 -2.67
C GLU A 579 -2.12 -12.55 -1.58
N ILE A 580 -2.53 -12.27 -0.36
CA ILE A 580 -1.65 -12.19 0.79
C ILE A 580 -1.97 -13.35 1.71
N GLN A 581 -0.93 -13.92 2.30
CA GLN A 581 -1.13 -14.98 3.26
C GLN A 581 -1.96 -14.49 4.44
N PRO A 582 -2.79 -15.39 5.00
CA PRO A 582 -3.57 -15.08 6.18
C PRO A 582 -2.64 -14.72 7.33
N TRP A 583 -2.98 -13.66 8.03
CA TRP A 583 -2.35 -13.39 9.31
C TRP A 583 -2.75 -14.46 10.33
N ARG A 584 -1.74 -15.16 10.86
CA ARG A 584 -1.89 -16.10 11.97
C ARG A 584 -1.01 -15.65 13.13
N GLY A 585 -1.29 -14.47 13.66
CA GLY A 585 -0.58 -13.96 14.83
C GLY A 585 -0.87 -14.82 16.06
N ALA A 586 0.04 -14.83 17.02
CA ALA A 586 -0.10 -15.51 18.32
C ALA A 586 -1.34 -15.06 19.14
N ILE A 587 -2.07 -14.08 18.65
CA ILE A 587 -3.20 -13.42 19.33
C ILE A 587 -4.55 -14.02 18.93
N GLN A 588 -4.62 -14.87 17.91
CA GLN A 588 -5.86 -15.56 17.59
C GLN A 588 -5.99 -16.89 18.34
N SER A 589 -6.60 -16.82 19.51
CA SER A 589 -7.62 -17.82 19.80
C SER A 589 -8.65 -17.75 18.67
N GLU A 590 -8.90 -18.88 17.98
CA GLU A 590 -9.93 -18.97 16.95
C GLU A 590 -11.17 -18.15 17.35
N PRO A 591 -11.69 -17.26 16.48
CA PRO A 591 -12.97 -16.63 16.78
C PRO A 591 -13.96 -17.76 16.95
N LYS A 592 -14.49 -17.93 18.14
CA LYS A 592 -15.64 -18.83 18.36
C LYS A 592 -16.66 -18.47 17.30
N PRO A 593 -17.20 -19.45 16.55
CA PRO A 593 -18.27 -19.19 15.62
C PRO A 593 -19.33 -18.39 16.39
N ARG A 594 -19.65 -17.19 15.95
CA ARG A 594 -20.82 -16.50 16.45
C ARG A 594 -21.98 -17.41 16.12
N GLU A 595 -22.70 -17.86 17.12
CA GLU A 595 -24.07 -18.36 16.96
C GLU A 595 -24.90 -17.19 16.42
N THR A 596 -24.82 -16.96 15.12
CA THR A 596 -25.79 -16.16 14.40
C THR A 596 -26.92 -17.13 14.03
N GLY A 597 -28.03 -17.00 14.74
CA GLY A 597 -29.31 -17.53 14.28
C GLY A 597 -29.75 -16.83 13.00
N ALA A 598 -29.05 -17.11 11.89
CA ALA A 598 -29.46 -16.77 10.55
C ALA A 598 -29.14 -17.99 9.67
N GLU A 599 -30.20 -18.62 9.19
CA GLU A 599 -30.15 -19.76 8.29
C GLU A 599 -29.21 -19.52 7.13
N ALA A 600 -28.24 -20.41 6.95
CA ALA A 600 -27.37 -20.46 5.79
C ALA A 600 -28.23 -20.78 4.55
N LEU A 601 -28.29 -19.84 3.61
CA LEU A 601 -28.83 -20.10 2.28
C LEU A 601 -27.97 -21.18 1.58
N PRO A 602 -28.58 -22.22 0.98
CA PRO A 602 -27.85 -23.32 0.38
C PRO A 602 -27.10 -22.85 -0.86
N VAL A 603 -25.79 -23.09 -0.89
CA VAL A 603 -24.95 -22.93 -2.08
C VAL A 603 -25.40 -23.94 -3.14
N ARG A 604 -26.04 -23.46 -4.21
CA ARG A 604 -26.34 -24.29 -5.39
C ARG A 604 -25.03 -24.70 -6.07
N ARG A 605 -24.72 -25.99 -6.05
CA ARG A 605 -23.70 -26.58 -6.92
C ARG A 605 -24.18 -26.51 -8.38
N PRO A 606 -23.32 -26.17 -9.36
CA PRO A 606 -23.70 -26.27 -10.76
C PRO A 606 -23.91 -27.75 -11.14
N GLN A 607 -25.08 -28.05 -11.69
CA GLN A 607 -25.36 -29.35 -12.32
C GLN A 607 -24.49 -29.49 -13.56
N ARG A 608 -23.78 -30.61 -13.67
CA ARG A 608 -23.15 -31.05 -14.92
C ARG A 608 -24.28 -31.35 -15.93
N ALA A 609 -24.26 -30.68 -17.06
CA ALA A 609 -25.03 -31.09 -18.22
C ALA A 609 -24.33 -32.29 -18.88
N ASN A 610 -25.11 -33.33 -19.15
CA ASN A 610 -24.74 -34.47 -20.00
C ASN A 610 -24.47 -34.04 -21.44
#